data_0b9ea778f0be6d05ad3ad393625ff1ea
#
_entry.id   0b9ea778f0be6d05ad3ad393625ff1ea
#
_cell.length_a   1.000
_cell.length_b   1.000
_cell.length_c   1.000
_cell.angle_alpha   90.00
_cell.angle_beta   90.00
_cell.angle_gamma   90.00
#
_symmetry.space_group_name_H-M   'P 1'
#
loop_
_entity.id
_entity.type
_entity.pdbx_description
1 polymer ?
#
loop_
_entity_poly.entity_id
_entity_poly.type
_entity_poly.pdbx_seq_one_letter_code
_entity_poly.pdbx_strand_id
1 'polypeptide(L)'
;MDIKSAEFVISNTDYHKCPESRLPEYAFIGRSNVGKSSLINMLCNRKDLAMTSSKPGKTLLINHFLINNNWHLVDLPGYGYATAGKKMRDKLQEMIEGYILNREQLTCLFLLIDSRLEPQKIDLEFIEWLGENGVPFAIVFTKLDKLTHALGKSNTQSYKDKLMEQWEELPTIFLTSSEKRTGRDEVLGYIEGINKTLK
;
A
#
# COMPACT_ATOMS: atom_id res chain seq x y z
N MET A 1 -0.94 18.16 0.99
CA MET A 1 0.19 18.18 0.00
C MET A 1 -0.36 18.27 -1.41
N ASP A 2 0.17 19.16 -2.22
CA ASP A 2 -0.13 19.20 -3.67
C ASP A 2 0.92 18.41 -4.45
N ILE A 3 0.47 17.55 -5.37
CA ILE A 3 1.36 16.76 -6.24
C ILE A 3 1.57 17.52 -7.55
N LYS A 4 2.74 18.11 -7.68
CA LYS A 4 3.15 18.88 -8.88
C LYS A 4 3.82 18.01 -9.93
N SER A 5 4.61 17.01 -9.48
CA SER A 5 5.25 16.04 -10.36
C SER A 5 5.17 14.63 -9.80
N ALA A 6 5.04 13.67 -10.70
CA ALA A 6 5.09 12.24 -10.40
C ALA A 6 5.70 11.54 -11.62
N GLU A 7 6.91 11.01 -11.44
CA GLU A 7 7.72 10.47 -12.53
C GLU A 7 8.17 9.04 -12.21
N PHE A 8 8.02 8.15 -13.18
CA PHE A 8 8.56 6.80 -13.07
C PHE A 8 10.09 6.85 -13.05
N VAL A 9 10.69 6.12 -12.11
CA VAL A 9 12.14 6.06 -11.95
C VAL A 9 12.68 4.73 -12.46
N ILE A 10 12.24 3.61 -11.85
CA ILE A 10 12.75 2.28 -12.15
C ILE A 10 11.75 1.19 -11.75
N SER A 11 11.81 0.07 -12.44
CA SER A 11 11.18 -1.21 -12.07
C SER A 11 12.25 -2.29 -11.91
N ASN A 12 12.16 -3.09 -10.85
CA ASN A 12 13.09 -4.21 -10.65
C ASN A 12 12.50 -5.31 -9.76
N THR A 13 13.21 -6.43 -9.66
CA THR A 13 12.84 -7.59 -8.84
C THR A 13 13.70 -7.76 -7.60
N ASP A 14 14.63 -6.85 -7.37
CA ASP A 14 15.64 -6.93 -6.32
C ASP A 14 15.76 -5.57 -5.62
N TYR A 15 15.56 -5.54 -4.30
CA TYR A 15 15.62 -4.30 -3.53
C TYR A 15 17.02 -3.65 -3.54
N HIS A 16 18.09 -4.41 -3.78
CA HIS A 16 19.44 -3.87 -3.93
C HIS A 16 19.59 -2.96 -5.18
N LYS A 17 18.70 -3.11 -6.15
CA LYS A 17 18.67 -2.30 -7.37
C LYS A 17 17.70 -1.13 -7.30
N CYS A 18 17.09 -0.89 -6.13
CA CYS A 18 16.29 0.29 -5.88
C CYS A 18 17.16 1.56 -5.93
N PRO A 19 16.57 2.74 -6.15
CA PRO A 19 17.33 3.97 -6.30
C PRO A 19 18.30 4.23 -5.15
N GLU A 20 19.53 4.60 -5.45
CA GLU A 20 20.51 5.08 -4.49
C GLU A 20 20.16 6.52 -4.07
N SER A 21 19.12 6.66 -3.27
CA SER A 21 18.58 7.93 -2.81
C SER A 21 18.37 7.88 -1.31
N ARG A 22 18.54 9.02 -0.64
CA ARG A 22 18.19 9.19 0.78
C ARG A 22 16.78 9.72 0.99
N LEU A 23 16.01 9.87 -0.07
CA LEU A 23 14.63 10.35 0.03
C LEU A 23 13.74 9.30 0.70
N PRO A 24 12.77 9.73 1.52
CA PRO A 24 11.86 8.80 2.16
C PRO A 24 11.01 8.05 1.12
N GLU A 25 10.74 6.78 1.40
CA GLU A 25 9.91 5.92 0.58
C GLU A 25 8.63 5.56 1.30
N TYR A 26 7.51 5.68 0.59
CA TYR A 26 6.18 5.27 1.03
C TYR A 26 5.71 4.16 0.10
N ALA A 27 5.67 2.94 0.61
CA ALA A 27 5.34 1.76 -0.17
C ALA A 27 3.87 1.39 -0.05
N PHE A 28 3.28 0.94 -1.15
CA PHE A 28 1.89 0.53 -1.25
C PHE A 28 1.84 -0.95 -1.60
N ILE A 29 1.11 -1.72 -0.80
CA ILE A 29 0.94 -3.16 -0.96
C ILE A 29 -0.49 -3.58 -0.65
N GLY A 30 -0.91 -4.71 -1.16
CA GLY A 30 -2.20 -5.31 -0.89
C GLY A 30 -2.39 -6.57 -1.71
N ARG A 31 -3.55 -7.20 -1.57
CA ARG A 31 -3.90 -8.37 -2.39
C ARG A 31 -4.10 -7.96 -3.85
N SER A 32 -3.99 -8.95 -4.74
CA SER A 32 -4.33 -8.77 -6.15
C SER A 32 -5.75 -8.18 -6.30
N ASN A 33 -5.91 -7.20 -7.19
CA ASN A 33 -7.17 -6.51 -7.47
C ASN A 33 -7.78 -5.72 -6.29
N VAL A 34 -7.00 -5.39 -5.27
CA VAL A 34 -7.44 -4.55 -4.13
C VAL A 34 -7.75 -3.11 -4.53
N GLY A 35 -7.27 -2.66 -5.69
CA GLY A 35 -7.40 -1.28 -6.17
C GLY A 35 -6.13 -0.44 -5.98
N LYS A 36 -4.97 -1.07 -5.83
CA LYS A 36 -3.68 -0.39 -5.57
C LYS A 36 -3.30 0.59 -6.68
N SER A 37 -3.28 0.16 -7.94
CA SER A 37 -2.94 1.05 -9.06
C SER A 37 -3.92 2.22 -9.21
N SER A 38 -5.22 1.99 -8.99
CA SER A 38 -6.23 3.05 -9.01
C SER A 38 -6.01 4.06 -7.89
N LEU A 39 -5.65 3.59 -6.68
CA LEU A 39 -5.33 4.47 -5.55
C LEU A 39 -4.09 5.31 -5.85
N ILE A 40 -3.00 4.70 -6.34
CA ILE A 40 -1.76 5.40 -6.69
C ILE A 40 -2.04 6.48 -7.74
N ASN A 41 -2.77 6.16 -8.79
CA ASN A 41 -3.14 7.11 -9.83
C ASN A 41 -3.99 8.27 -9.27
N MET A 42 -4.91 7.98 -8.38
CA MET A 42 -5.73 8.98 -7.70
C MET A 42 -4.90 9.90 -6.80
N LEU A 43 -4.00 9.34 -5.99
CA LEU A 43 -3.11 10.11 -5.12
C LEU A 43 -2.24 11.08 -5.94
N CYS A 44 -1.64 10.59 -7.03
CA CYS A 44 -0.75 11.37 -7.89
C CYS A 44 -1.48 12.25 -8.91
N ASN A 45 -2.80 12.22 -8.94
CA ASN A 45 -3.60 12.95 -9.95
C ASN A 45 -3.19 12.63 -11.40
N ARG A 46 -2.88 11.37 -11.65
CA ARG A 46 -2.49 10.81 -12.95
C ARG A 46 -3.43 9.68 -13.34
N LYS A 47 -3.70 9.50 -14.64
CA LYS A 47 -4.56 8.41 -15.10
C LYS A 47 -3.80 7.10 -15.30
N ASP A 48 -2.54 7.16 -15.70
CA ASP A 48 -1.76 6.01 -16.16
C ASP A 48 -0.35 5.97 -15.56
N LEU A 49 -0.15 6.48 -14.32
CA LEU A 49 1.14 6.41 -13.64
C LEU A 49 1.45 4.96 -13.25
N ALA A 50 0.55 4.34 -12.49
CA ALA A 50 0.58 2.92 -12.21
C ALA A 50 -0.38 2.19 -13.16
N MET A 51 0.09 1.07 -13.73
CA MET A 51 -0.71 0.31 -14.71
C MET A 51 -1.87 -0.39 -14.02
N THR A 52 -3.09 0.02 -14.36
CA THR A 52 -4.30 -0.69 -13.95
C THR A 52 -4.50 -1.93 -14.80
N SER A 53 -4.74 -3.09 -14.19
CA SER A 53 -4.97 -4.34 -14.89
C SER A 53 -6.05 -5.13 -14.19
N SER A 54 -7.04 -5.58 -14.95
CA SER A 54 -8.06 -6.52 -14.49
C SER A 54 -7.57 -7.96 -14.43
N LYS A 55 -6.38 -8.25 -14.98
CA LYS A 55 -5.79 -9.60 -14.97
C LYS A 55 -4.84 -9.74 -13.77
N PRO A 56 -5.03 -10.76 -12.91
CA PRO A 56 -4.10 -11.07 -11.84
C PRO A 56 -2.69 -11.38 -12.39
N GLY A 57 -1.64 -10.93 -11.69
CA GLY A 57 -0.28 -11.35 -11.97
C GLY A 57 0.58 -10.44 -12.86
N LYS A 58 0.13 -9.22 -13.19
CA LYS A 58 0.92 -8.32 -14.06
C LYS A 58 1.96 -7.45 -13.32
N THR A 59 1.79 -7.14 -12.04
CA THR A 59 2.78 -6.35 -11.29
C THR A 59 3.60 -7.26 -10.40
N LEU A 60 4.64 -7.84 -10.97
CA LEU A 60 5.60 -8.69 -10.26
C LEU A 60 6.91 -7.93 -9.98
N LEU A 61 6.86 -6.60 -9.97
CA LEU A 61 8.01 -5.72 -9.88
C LEU A 61 7.81 -4.70 -8.76
N ILE A 62 8.92 -4.26 -8.21
CA ILE A 62 8.99 -3.08 -7.33
C ILE A 62 9.13 -1.87 -8.24
N ASN A 63 8.14 -0.98 -8.23
CA ASN A 63 8.13 0.23 -9.06
C ASN A 63 8.33 1.48 -8.20
N HIS A 64 9.33 2.28 -8.53
CA HIS A 64 9.59 3.55 -7.87
C HIS A 64 9.10 4.72 -8.72
N PHE A 65 8.40 5.65 -8.08
CA PHE A 65 7.96 6.91 -8.66
C PHE A 65 8.49 8.07 -7.80
N LEU A 66 9.17 9.01 -8.41
CA LEU A 66 9.63 10.23 -7.73
C LEU A 66 8.51 11.26 -7.69
N ILE A 67 8.15 11.69 -6.49
CA ILE A 67 7.07 12.65 -6.27
C ILE A 67 7.62 13.98 -5.78
N ASN A 68 7.26 15.06 -6.47
CA ASN A 68 7.68 16.43 -6.15
C ASN A 68 9.18 16.58 -5.93
N ASN A 69 10.00 15.73 -6.52
CA ASN A 69 11.46 15.68 -6.34
C ASN A 69 11.93 15.54 -4.89
N ASN A 70 11.08 15.04 -3.97
CA ASN A 70 11.43 14.99 -2.54
C ASN A 70 11.05 13.72 -1.78
N TRP A 71 10.34 12.79 -2.39
CA TRP A 71 10.03 11.47 -1.84
C TRP A 71 9.66 10.47 -2.93
N HIS A 72 9.73 9.17 -2.61
CA HIS A 72 9.32 8.13 -3.53
C HIS A 72 8.01 7.47 -3.09
N LEU A 73 7.10 7.31 -4.04
CA LEU A 73 6.02 6.36 -3.94
C LEU A 73 6.50 5.04 -4.53
N VAL A 74 6.33 3.94 -3.78
CA VAL A 74 6.79 2.61 -4.20
C VAL A 74 5.59 1.69 -4.34
N ASP A 75 5.39 1.15 -5.53
CA ASP A 75 4.35 0.16 -5.83
C ASP A 75 4.96 -1.23 -5.71
N LEU A 76 4.59 -1.96 -4.65
CA LEU A 76 5.05 -3.32 -4.41
C LEU A 76 4.14 -4.34 -5.10
N PRO A 77 4.69 -5.53 -5.47
CA PRO A 77 3.85 -6.64 -5.90
C PRO A 77 2.79 -6.96 -4.86
N GLY A 78 1.60 -7.34 -5.32
CA GLY A 78 0.56 -7.84 -4.40
C GLY A 78 0.96 -9.17 -3.77
N TYR A 79 0.31 -9.52 -2.67
CA TYR A 79 0.40 -10.85 -2.05
C TYR A 79 -0.88 -11.66 -2.25
N GLY A 80 -0.88 -12.93 -1.84
CA GLY A 80 -2.08 -13.77 -1.87
C GLY A 80 -2.48 -14.28 -3.25
N TYR A 81 -1.53 -14.54 -4.12
CA TYR A 81 -1.77 -15.17 -5.42
C TYR A 81 -2.10 -16.67 -5.27
N ALA A 82 -3.36 -16.99 -4.96
CA ALA A 82 -3.79 -18.37 -4.78
C ALA A 82 -3.62 -19.23 -6.03
N THR A 83 -3.72 -18.62 -7.22
CA THR A 83 -3.61 -19.30 -8.52
C THR A 83 -2.16 -19.43 -9.05
N ALA A 84 -1.19 -18.72 -8.42
CA ALA A 84 0.21 -18.85 -8.81
C ALA A 84 0.82 -20.13 -8.27
N GLY A 85 1.71 -20.75 -9.07
CA GLY A 85 2.48 -21.90 -8.63
C GLY A 85 3.35 -21.57 -7.40
N LYS A 86 3.68 -22.59 -6.59
CA LYS A 86 4.45 -22.42 -5.36
C LYS A 86 5.73 -21.62 -5.57
N LYS A 87 6.53 -21.96 -6.57
CA LYS A 87 7.81 -21.27 -6.87
C LYS A 87 7.64 -19.77 -7.13
N MET A 88 6.54 -19.36 -7.77
CA MET A 88 6.25 -17.95 -8.04
C MET A 88 5.85 -17.22 -6.75
N ARG A 89 5.04 -17.87 -5.89
CA ARG A 89 4.65 -17.29 -4.60
C ARG A 89 5.84 -17.10 -3.69
N ASP A 90 6.71 -18.09 -3.58
CA ASP A 90 7.93 -18.02 -2.77
C ASP A 90 8.85 -16.88 -3.25
N LYS A 91 9.02 -16.73 -4.56
CA LYS A 91 9.81 -15.63 -5.15
C LYS A 91 9.20 -14.25 -4.87
N LEU A 92 7.89 -14.12 -4.95
CA LEU A 92 7.20 -12.85 -4.64
C LEU A 92 7.31 -12.51 -3.16
N GLN A 93 7.13 -13.49 -2.30
CA GLN A 93 7.29 -13.33 -0.86
C GLN A 93 8.71 -12.87 -0.52
N GLU A 94 9.72 -13.53 -1.04
CA GLU A 94 11.13 -13.16 -0.86
C GLU A 94 11.41 -11.72 -1.31
N MET A 95 10.87 -11.30 -2.45
CA MET A 95 11.00 -9.94 -2.96
C MET A 95 10.34 -8.91 -2.03
N ILE A 96 9.12 -9.18 -1.57
CA ILE A 96 8.35 -8.29 -0.69
C ILE A 96 9.05 -8.17 0.67
N GLU A 97 9.38 -9.29 1.29
CA GLU A 97 10.04 -9.33 2.60
C GLU A 97 11.44 -8.70 2.52
N GLY A 98 12.20 -9.01 1.45
CA GLY A 98 13.51 -8.41 1.21
C GLY A 98 13.46 -6.89 1.16
N TYR A 99 12.51 -6.33 0.42
CA TYR A 99 12.32 -4.88 0.37
C TYR A 99 11.90 -4.33 1.74
N ILE A 100 10.86 -4.88 2.36
CA ILE A 100 10.30 -4.35 3.61
C ILE A 100 11.29 -4.38 4.76
N LEU A 101 12.06 -5.47 4.89
CA LEU A 101 12.97 -5.67 6.03
C LEU A 101 14.33 -4.98 5.85
N ASN A 102 14.77 -4.72 4.63
CA ASN A 102 16.13 -4.26 4.37
C ASN A 102 16.21 -2.86 3.73
N ARG A 103 15.09 -2.29 3.28
CA ARG A 103 15.11 -0.97 2.65
C ARG A 103 15.10 0.13 3.70
N GLU A 104 16.26 0.74 3.96
CA GLU A 104 16.44 1.79 4.98
C GLU A 104 15.58 3.03 4.74
N GLN A 105 15.27 3.35 3.46
CA GLN A 105 14.45 4.50 3.09
C GLN A 105 12.96 4.27 3.30
N LEU A 106 12.52 3.02 3.53
CA LEU A 106 11.12 2.73 3.79
C LEU A 106 10.66 3.42 5.08
N THR A 107 9.85 4.44 4.91
CA THR A 107 9.37 5.29 6.01
C THR A 107 8.02 4.82 6.54
N CYS A 108 7.12 4.41 5.65
CA CYS A 108 5.82 3.85 6.01
C CYS A 108 5.29 2.95 4.89
N LEU A 109 4.72 1.82 5.28
CA LEU A 109 4.02 0.90 4.39
C LEU A 109 2.50 1.16 4.46
N PHE A 110 1.87 1.41 3.33
CA PHE A 110 0.42 1.50 3.21
C PHE A 110 -0.15 0.16 2.76
N LEU A 111 -0.83 -0.52 3.68
CA LEU A 111 -1.48 -1.80 3.42
C LEU A 111 -2.92 -1.58 2.96
N LEU A 112 -3.21 -1.94 1.72
CA LEU A 112 -4.53 -1.79 1.12
C LEU A 112 -5.42 -3.00 1.41
N ILE A 113 -6.65 -2.71 1.83
CA ILE A 113 -7.67 -3.71 2.11
C ILE A 113 -8.95 -3.33 1.38
N ASP A 114 -9.55 -4.29 0.68
CA ASP A 114 -10.84 -4.10 0.03
C ASP A 114 -11.96 -4.02 1.09
N SER A 115 -12.59 -2.85 1.20
CA SER A 115 -13.62 -2.58 2.21
C SER A 115 -14.87 -3.46 2.10
N ARG A 116 -15.07 -4.13 0.96
CA ARG A 116 -16.21 -5.00 0.71
C ARG A 116 -16.11 -6.37 1.38
N LEU A 117 -14.91 -6.74 1.83
CA LEU A 117 -14.59 -8.06 2.35
C LEU A 117 -14.57 -8.06 3.88
N GLU A 118 -15.02 -9.15 4.47
CA GLU A 118 -14.75 -9.48 5.87
C GLU A 118 -13.24 -9.61 6.11
N PRO A 119 -12.77 -9.49 7.37
CA PRO A 119 -11.36 -9.70 7.70
C PRO A 119 -10.86 -11.05 7.16
N GLN A 120 -9.90 -10.97 6.23
CA GLN A 120 -9.33 -12.16 5.61
C GLN A 120 -8.10 -12.62 6.39
N LYS A 121 -8.00 -13.93 6.62
CA LYS A 121 -6.89 -14.52 7.36
C LYS A 121 -5.52 -14.08 6.83
N ILE A 122 -5.35 -14.08 5.51
CA ILE A 122 -4.09 -13.69 4.88
C ILE A 122 -3.70 -12.23 5.13
N ASP A 123 -4.67 -11.32 5.21
CA ASP A 123 -4.43 -9.91 5.53
C ASP A 123 -4.06 -9.76 7.01
N LEU A 124 -4.75 -10.48 7.90
CA LEU A 124 -4.46 -10.46 9.34
C LEU A 124 -3.07 -11.04 9.65
N GLU A 125 -2.71 -12.15 9.03
CA GLU A 125 -1.36 -12.74 9.15
C GLU A 125 -0.26 -11.79 8.65
N PHE A 126 -0.51 -11.05 7.58
CA PHE A 126 0.44 -10.05 7.08
C PHE A 126 0.56 -8.85 8.02
N ILE A 127 -0.56 -8.38 8.60
CA ILE A 127 -0.56 -7.31 9.62
C ILE A 127 0.22 -7.74 10.86
N GLU A 128 0.01 -8.97 11.35
CA GLU A 128 0.74 -9.53 12.48
C GLU A 128 2.25 -9.58 12.18
N TRP A 129 2.64 -10.09 11.02
CA TRP A 129 4.02 -10.13 10.58
C TRP A 129 4.67 -8.74 10.50
N LEU A 130 3.95 -7.72 10.03
CA LEU A 130 4.44 -6.33 10.02
C LEU A 130 4.71 -5.84 11.44
N GLY A 131 3.80 -6.12 12.38
CA GLY A 131 3.94 -5.75 13.79
C GLY A 131 5.12 -6.45 14.47
N GLU A 132 5.26 -7.76 14.28
CA GLU A 132 6.36 -8.56 14.83
C GLU A 132 7.74 -8.09 14.35
N ASN A 133 7.83 -7.59 13.13
CA ASN A 133 9.06 -7.05 12.54
C ASN A 133 9.24 -5.54 12.75
N GLY A 134 8.38 -4.89 13.51
CA GLY A 134 8.49 -3.47 13.83
C GLY A 134 8.39 -2.55 12.60
N VAL A 135 7.70 -2.98 11.55
CA VAL A 135 7.53 -2.20 10.31
C VAL A 135 6.50 -1.09 10.53
N PRO A 136 6.85 0.18 10.31
CA PRO A 136 5.85 1.26 10.34
C PRO A 136 4.84 1.10 9.21
N PHE A 137 3.54 1.01 9.53
CA PHE A 137 2.52 0.86 8.51
C PHE A 137 1.20 1.58 8.87
N ALA A 138 0.41 1.81 7.85
CA ALA A 138 -0.96 2.30 7.95
C ALA A 138 -1.89 1.42 7.09
N ILE A 139 -3.15 1.33 7.44
CA ILE A 139 -4.15 0.57 6.69
C ILE A 139 -4.96 1.54 5.81
N VAL A 140 -5.19 1.16 4.57
CA VAL A 140 -6.00 1.91 3.61
C VAL A 140 -7.14 1.04 3.10
N PHE A 141 -8.35 1.31 3.55
CA PHE A 141 -9.54 0.68 3.00
C PHE A 141 -9.87 1.31 1.64
N THR A 142 -10.00 0.46 0.62
CA THR A 142 -10.31 0.85 -0.75
C THR A 142 -11.76 0.54 -1.12
N LYS A 143 -12.24 1.11 -2.24
CA LYS A 143 -13.53 0.79 -2.87
C LYS A 143 -14.76 1.10 -2.00
N LEU A 144 -14.67 2.08 -1.09
CA LEU A 144 -15.82 2.48 -0.26
C LEU A 144 -17.03 2.95 -1.09
N ASP A 145 -16.81 3.44 -2.30
CA ASP A 145 -17.87 3.79 -3.24
C ASP A 145 -18.79 2.62 -3.65
N LYS A 146 -18.31 1.39 -3.49
CA LYS A 146 -19.08 0.16 -3.80
C LYS A 146 -20.02 -0.27 -2.67
N LEU A 147 -20.01 0.42 -1.54
CA LEU A 147 -20.79 0.13 -0.35
C LEU A 147 -21.71 1.30 -0.01
N THR A 148 -22.84 0.99 0.66
CA THR A 148 -23.59 2.02 1.37
C THR A 148 -22.75 2.53 2.55
N HIS A 149 -23.01 3.75 3.01
CA HIS A 149 -22.30 4.33 4.15
C HIS A 149 -22.39 3.42 5.40
N ALA A 150 -23.57 2.87 5.68
CA ALA A 150 -23.79 1.97 6.83
C ALA A 150 -22.95 0.69 6.72
N LEU A 151 -22.92 0.07 5.55
CA LEU A 151 -22.16 -1.17 5.32
C LEU A 151 -20.65 -0.91 5.35
N GLY A 152 -20.18 0.19 4.76
CA GLY A 152 -18.78 0.60 4.83
C GLY A 152 -18.32 0.83 6.27
N LYS A 153 -19.13 1.51 7.08
CA LYS A 153 -18.87 1.69 8.51
C LYS A 153 -18.83 0.37 9.26
N SER A 154 -19.80 -0.53 9.01
CA SER A 154 -19.88 -1.85 9.64
C SER A 154 -18.65 -2.71 9.31
N ASN A 155 -18.28 -2.81 8.04
CA ASN A 155 -17.15 -3.62 7.60
C ASN A 155 -15.82 -3.12 8.17
N THR A 156 -15.60 -1.80 8.15
CA THR A 156 -14.37 -1.22 8.71
C THR A 156 -14.33 -1.36 10.24
N GLN A 157 -15.48 -1.29 10.92
CA GLN A 157 -15.54 -1.52 12.36
C GLN A 157 -15.25 -2.99 12.71
N SER A 158 -15.81 -3.94 11.95
CA SER A 158 -15.51 -5.38 12.12
C SER A 158 -14.00 -5.66 11.99
N TYR A 159 -13.34 -4.99 11.06
CA TYR A 159 -11.88 -5.09 10.91
C TYR A 159 -11.12 -4.54 12.13
N LYS A 160 -11.53 -3.36 12.62
CA LYS A 160 -10.94 -2.75 13.82
C LYS A 160 -11.11 -3.64 15.05
N ASP A 161 -12.32 -4.17 15.26
CA ASP A 161 -12.62 -5.05 16.38
C ASP A 161 -11.75 -6.31 16.34
N LYS A 162 -11.56 -6.87 15.15
CA LYS A 162 -10.71 -8.05 14.97
C LYS A 162 -9.23 -7.75 15.25
N LEU A 163 -8.74 -6.61 14.85
CA LEU A 163 -7.36 -6.19 15.16
C LEU A 163 -7.17 -5.94 16.66
N MET A 164 -8.16 -5.34 17.35
CA MET A 164 -8.09 -5.06 18.78
C MET A 164 -8.10 -6.32 19.65
N GLU A 165 -8.41 -7.50 19.11
CA GLU A 165 -8.22 -8.77 19.83
C GLU A 165 -6.74 -9.05 20.15
N GLN A 166 -5.81 -8.48 19.36
CA GLN A 166 -4.37 -8.74 19.45
C GLN A 166 -3.52 -7.48 19.61
N TRP A 167 -4.07 -6.30 19.27
CA TRP A 167 -3.35 -5.03 19.26
C TRP A 167 -3.88 -4.10 20.35
N GLU A 168 -2.97 -3.53 21.16
CA GLU A 168 -3.33 -2.52 22.17
C GLU A 168 -3.74 -1.19 21.50
N GLU A 169 -3.03 -0.80 20.44
CA GLU A 169 -3.32 0.38 19.62
C GLU A 169 -3.45 0.01 18.16
N LEU A 170 -4.46 0.55 17.49
CA LEU A 170 -4.64 0.34 16.07
C LEU A 170 -3.64 1.19 15.26
N PRO A 171 -3.12 0.67 14.14
CA PRO A 171 -2.40 1.50 13.19
C PRO A 171 -3.31 2.60 12.63
N THR A 172 -2.70 3.65 12.05
CA THR A 172 -3.48 4.67 11.34
C THR A 172 -4.30 4.05 10.22
N ILE A 173 -5.57 4.42 10.12
CA ILE A 173 -6.52 3.85 9.15
C ILE A 173 -7.07 4.96 8.27
N PHE A 174 -7.04 4.76 6.96
CA PHE A 174 -7.62 5.63 5.94
C PHE A 174 -8.79 4.95 5.24
N LEU A 175 -9.81 5.72 4.94
CA LEU A 175 -10.99 5.27 4.19
C LEU A 175 -10.96 5.93 2.81
N THR A 176 -10.89 5.13 1.72
CA THR A 176 -10.68 5.68 0.40
C THR A 176 -11.64 5.15 -0.67
N SER A 177 -11.87 6.01 -1.66
CA SER A 177 -12.47 5.66 -2.94
C SER A 177 -11.70 6.36 -4.05
N SER A 178 -11.07 5.58 -4.93
CA SER A 178 -10.38 6.13 -6.08
C SER A 178 -11.36 6.76 -7.07
N GLU A 179 -12.55 6.19 -7.22
CA GLU A 179 -13.60 6.68 -8.12
C GLU A 179 -14.15 8.04 -7.66
N LYS A 180 -14.43 8.18 -6.37
CA LYS A 180 -14.95 9.43 -5.77
C LYS A 180 -13.84 10.36 -5.26
N ARG A 181 -12.59 9.98 -5.38
CA ARG A 181 -11.41 10.71 -4.88
C ARG A 181 -11.45 10.99 -3.37
N THR A 182 -12.16 10.16 -2.60
CA THR A 182 -12.27 10.26 -1.16
C THR A 182 -10.99 9.74 -0.48
N GLY A 183 -10.57 10.38 0.62
CA GLY A 183 -9.41 9.97 1.41
C GLY A 183 -8.06 10.37 0.83
N ARG A 184 -8.03 11.05 -0.33
CA ARG A 184 -6.79 11.50 -0.97
C ARG A 184 -6.01 12.48 -0.10
N ASP A 185 -6.69 13.50 0.37
CA ASP A 185 -6.04 14.59 1.12
C ASP A 185 -5.57 14.12 2.49
N GLU A 186 -6.27 13.17 3.10
CA GLU A 186 -5.91 12.54 4.37
C GLU A 186 -4.62 11.72 4.23
N VAL A 187 -4.52 10.87 3.20
CA VAL A 187 -3.30 10.08 2.95
C VAL A 187 -2.12 10.99 2.62
N LEU A 188 -2.29 11.95 1.72
CA LEU A 188 -1.22 12.90 1.36
C LEU A 188 -0.83 13.81 2.51
N GLY A 189 -1.79 14.23 3.34
CA GLY A 189 -1.54 15.01 4.54
C GLY A 189 -0.72 14.24 5.57
N TYR A 190 -0.98 12.96 5.74
CA TYR A 190 -0.20 12.07 6.61
C TYR A 190 1.25 11.94 6.13
N ILE A 191 1.47 11.68 4.83
CA ILE A 191 2.81 11.65 4.24
C ILE A 191 3.54 12.98 4.41
N GLU A 192 2.84 14.11 4.16
CA GLU A 192 3.42 15.44 4.35
C GLU A 192 3.82 15.71 5.80
N GLY A 193 3.00 15.28 6.74
CA GLY A 193 3.28 15.39 8.17
C GLY A 193 4.58 14.67 8.54
N ILE A 194 4.73 13.41 8.11
CA ILE A 194 5.95 12.63 8.33
C ILE A 194 7.16 13.30 7.66
N ASN A 195 7.05 13.71 6.40
CA ASN A 195 8.14 14.36 5.68
C ASN A 195 8.64 15.66 6.37
N LYS A 196 7.77 16.36 7.10
CA LYS A 196 8.17 17.54 7.89
C LYS A 196 9.00 17.19 9.11
N THR A 197 8.82 15.98 9.66
CA THR A 197 9.60 15.50 10.81
C THR A 197 10.97 14.95 10.44
N LEU A 198 11.17 14.58 9.16
CA LEU A 198 12.42 14.01 8.65
C LEU A 198 13.43 15.09 8.17
N LYS A 199 13.03 16.33 8.16
CA LYS A 199 13.88 17.49 7.83
C LYS A 199 14.56 17.99 9.08
#